data_86773bd7359c1a53906ffc2f1f4593ad
#
_entry.id   86773bd7359c1a53906ffc2f1f4593ad
#
_cell.length_a   1.000
_cell.length_b   1.000
_cell.length_c   1.000
_cell.angle_alpha   90.00
_cell.angle_beta   90.00
_cell.angle_gamma   90.00
#
_symmetry.space_group_name_H-M   'P 1'
#
loop_
_entity.id
_entity.type
_entity.pdbx_description
1 polymer ?
#
loop_
_entity_poly.entity_id
_entity_poly.type
_entity_poly.pdbx_seq_one_letter_code
_entity_poly.pdbx_strand_id
1 'polypeptide(L)'
;ILLGLVLGFAGINYSNEIVSALGAKDRVLELTIEYLEVYMLGFPFFMLSMVGSTLLRATGSAASPGIIMSVGSVLQVLLAPLLIFGWDLLGVPALGIAGAAWAYFASRSLSVLLYVWMLYRAELMNNNINGVTESWKDIMHVGGPAIASGLVMPVSMLIITKLLAGHG
;
A
#
# COMPACT_ATOMS: atom_id res chain seq x y z
N ILE A 1 4.65 -0.65 -11.26
CA ILE A 1 4.17 0.74 -11.12
C ILE A 1 2.84 0.91 -11.86
N LEU A 2 2.79 0.58 -13.16
CA LEU A 2 1.58 0.74 -14.00
C LEU A 2 0.38 -0.02 -13.42
N LEU A 3 0.58 -1.24 -12.97
CA LEU A 3 -0.45 -2.04 -12.28
C LEU A 3 -0.93 -1.34 -10.99
N GLY A 4 -0.02 -0.79 -10.18
CA GLY A 4 -0.37 -0.07 -8.96
C GLY A 4 -1.18 1.20 -9.24
N LEU A 5 -0.86 1.94 -10.31
CA LEU A 5 -1.63 3.09 -10.75
C LEU A 5 -3.03 2.70 -11.24
N VAL A 6 -3.13 1.66 -12.06
CA VAL A 6 -4.43 1.16 -12.56
C VAL A 6 -5.31 0.68 -11.42
N LEU A 7 -4.77 -0.12 -10.50
CA LEU A 7 -5.53 -0.62 -9.34
C LEU A 7 -5.90 0.50 -8.37
N GLY A 8 -5.01 1.46 -8.11
CA GLY A 8 -5.32 2.63 -7.29
C GLY A 8 -6.43 3.48 -7.90
N PHE A 9 -6.35 3.77 -9.20
CA PHE A 9 -7.38 4.52 -9.91
C PHE A 9 -8.73 3.77 -9.97
N ALA A 10 -8.70 2.47 -10.25
CA ALA A 10 -9.90 1.64 -10.22
C ALA A 10 -10.51 1.60 -8.82
N GLY A 11 -9.69 1.44 -7.77
CA GLY A 11 -10.15 1.45 -6.38
C GLY A 11 -10.85 2.74 -5.98
N ILE A 12 -10.36 3.90 -6.44
CA ILE A 12 -11.00 5.20 -6.20
C ILE A 12 -12.35 5.28 -6.93
N ASN A 13 -12.40 4.93 -8.21
CA ASN A 13 -13.64 5.04 -9.00
C ASN A 13 -14.74 4.07 -8.57
N TYR A 14 -14.36 2.89 -8.08
CA TYR A 14 -15.29 1.85 -7.63
C TYR A 14 -15.40 1.74 -6.11
N SER A 15 -14.90 2.72 -5.36
CA SER A 15 -14.92 2.71 -3.89
C SER A 15 -16.34 2.53 -3.33
N ASN A 16 -17.30 3.24 -3.88
CA ASN A 16 -18.70 3.19 -3.45
C ASN A 16 -19.32 1.81 -3.68
N GLU A 17 -19.17 1.23 -4.88
CA GLU A 17 -19.67 -0.09 -5.22
C GLU A 17 -19.02 -1.17 -4.37
N ILE A 18 -17.72 -1.09 -4.15
CA ILE A 18 -16.98 -2.06 -3.35
C ILE A 18 -17.45 -2.03 -1.89
N VAL A 19 -17.53 -0.84 -1.30
CA VAL A 19 -17.86 -0.68 0.13
C VAL A 19 -19.33 -0.99 0.39
N SER A 20 -20.24 -0.58 -0.51
CA SER A 20 -21.67 -0.93 -0.42
C SER A 20 -21.94 -2.42 -0.61
N ALA A 21 -21.19 -3.07 -1.52
CA ALA A 21 -21.29 -4.53 -1.73
C ALA A 21 -20.80 -5.34 -0.50
N LEU A 22 -19.94 -4.77 0.34
CA LEU A 22 -19.49 -5.34 1.61
C LEU A 22 -20.49 -5.15 2.75
N GLY A 23 -21.61 -4.43 2.50
CA GLY A 23 -22.69 -4.24 3.46
C GLY A 23 -22.57 -3.00 4.34
N ALA A 24 -21.61 -2.10 4.07
CA ALA A 24 -21.51 -0.84 4.78
C ALA A 24 -22.70 0.09 4.42
N LYS A 25 -23.26 0.76 5.43
CA LYS A 25 -24.44 1.64 5.29
C LYS A 25 -24.20 2.96 6.04
N ASP A 26 -24.97 3.96 5.65
CA ASP A 26 -25.02 5.25 6.33
C ASP A 26 -23.65 5.88 6.60
N ARG A 27 -23.39 6.27 7.83
CA ARG A 27 -22.16 6.94 8.25
C ARG A 27 -20.91 6.07 8.08
N VAL A 28 -21.05 4.74 8.22
CA VAL A 28 -19.91 3.82 8.02
C VAL A 28 -19.49 3.79 6.56
N LEU A 29 -20.44 3.82 5.64
CA LEU A 29 -20.18 3.87 4.20
C LEU A 29 -19.38 5.13 3.83
N GLU A 30 -19.85 6.30 4.27
CA GLU A 30 -19.23 7.59 4.00
C GLU A 30 -17.78 7.65 4.52
N LEU A 31 -17.56 7.30 5.79
CA LEU A 31 -16.24 7.32 6.41
C LEU A 31 -15.27 6.29 5.78
N THR A 32 -15.79 5.15 5.34
CA THR A 32 -14.97 4.11 4.69
C THR A 32 -14.55 4.56 3.29
N ILE A 33 -15.42 5.22 2.54
CA ILE A 33 -15.08 5.77 1.22
C ILE A 33 -14.01 6.84 1.36
N GLU A 34 -14.18 7.79 2.28
CA GLU A 34 -13.21 8.85 2.55
C GLU A 34 -11.82 8.29 2.88
N TYR A 35 -11.76 7.27 3.73
CA TYR A 35 -10.51 6.57 4.04
C TYR A 35 -9.93 5.85 2.81
N LEU A 36 -10.78 5.12 2.08
CA LEU A 36 -10.35 4.26 0.97
C LEU A 36 -9.79 5.07 -0.19
N GLU A 37 -10.38 6.22 -0.51
CA GLU A 37 -9.90 7.10 -1.57
C GLU A 37 -8.47 7.58 -1.30
N VAL A 38 -8.19 8.07 -0.11
CA VAL A 38 -6.85 8.49 0.28
C VAL A 38 -5.89 7.29 0.34
N TYR A 39 -6.36 6.15 0.86
CA TYR A 39 -5.56 4.92 0.93
C TYR A 39 -5.15 4.43 -0.47
N MET A 40 -6.06 4.49 -1.45
CA MET A 40 -5.80 4.10 -2.83
C MET A 40 -4.82 5.02 -3.54
N LEU A 41 -4.75 6.31 -3.19
CA LEU A 41 -3.66 7.21 -3.63
C LEU A 41 -2.29 6.72 -3.15
N GLY A 42 -2.22 6.10 -1.99
CA GLY A 42 -1.00 5.50 -1.44
C GLY A 42 -0.61 4.15 -2.08
N PHE A 43 -1.50 3.52 -2.82
CA PHE A 43 -1.29 2.17 -3.34
C PHE A 43 -0.09 2.06 -4.30
N PRO A 44 0.16 2.99 -5.25
CA PRO A 44 1.36 2.97 -6.07
C PRO A 44 2.66 3.04 -5.24
N PHE A 45 2.67 3.83 -4.17
CA PHE A 45 3.82 3.93 -3.25
C PHE A 45 4.03 2.65 -2.45
N PHE A 46 2.94 1.98 -2.06
CA PHE A 46 3.01 0.65 -1.45
C PHE A 46 3.66 -0.36 -2.40
N MET A 47 3.22 -0.41 -3.66
CA MET A 47 3.81 -1.28 -4.69
C MET A 47 5.31 -0.99 -4.90
N LEU A 48 5.68 0.28 -5.02
CA LEU A 48 7.08 0.70 -5.13
C LEU A 48 7.91 0.29 -3.91
N SER A 49 7.38 0.45 -2.70
CA SER A 49 8.05 0.03 -1.46
C SER A 49 8.29 -1.47 -1.45
N MET A 50 7.31 -2.26 -1.92
CA MET A 50 7.42 -3.72 -1.99
C MET A 50 8.52 -4.16 -2.97
N VAL A 51 8.55 -3.55 -4.16
CA VAL A 51 9.60 -3.79 -5.16
C VAL A 51 10.98 -3.38 -4.61
N GLY A 52 11.10 -2.18 -4.04
CA GLY A 52 12.34 -1.68 -3.45
C GLY A 52 12.88 -2.59 -2.34
N SER A 53 11.99 -3.06 -1.46
CA SER A 53 12.32 -4.02 -0.40
C SER A 53 12.86 -5.34 -0.98
N THR A 54 12.23 -5.85 -2.03
CA THR A 54 12.63 -7.11 -2.68
C THR A 54 13.98 -6.96 -3.38
N LEU A 55 14.20 -5.86 -4.09
CA LEU A 55 15.48 -5.56 -4.75
C LEU A 55 16.62 -5.46 -3.73
N LEU A 56 16.43 -4.75 -2.62
CA LEU A 56 17.46 -4.67 -1.58
C LEU A 56 17.77 -6.03 -0.93
N ARG A 57 16.77 -6.91 -0.76
CA ARG A 57 17.01 -8.29 -0.29
C ARG A 57 17.81 -9.10 -1.29
N ALA A 58 17.56 -8.92 -2.58
CA ALA A 58 18.30 -9.60 -3.65
C ALA A 58 19.79 -9.22 -3.67
N THR A 59 20.17 -8.04 -3.16
CA THR A 59 21.59 -7.65 -2.99
C THR A 59 22.28 -8.25 -1.77
N GLY A 60 21.59 -9.10 -1.01
CA GLY A 60 22.10 -9.70 0.23
C GLY A 60 21.89 -8.83 1.48
N SER A 61 21.33 -7.63 1.34
CA SER A 61 21.05 -6.75 2.49
C SER A 61 19.66 -7.02 3.06
N ALA A 62 19.55 -7.96 3.98
CA ALA A 62 18.28 -8.26 4.66
C ALA A 62 17.92 -7.22 5.74
N ALA A 63 18.92 -6.58 6.35
CA ALA A 63 18.72 -5.60 7.43
C ALA A 63 18.15 -4.27 6.92
N SER A 64 18.60 -3.79 5.76
CA SER A 64 18.20 -2.49 5.21
C SER A 64 16.70 -2.35 4.97
N PRO A 65 15.98 -3.31 4.35
CA PRO A 65 14.53 -3.25 4.22
C PRO A 65 13.82 -3.23 5.58
N GLY A 66 14.34 -3.99 6.56
CA GLY A 66 13.80 -4.02 7.92
C GLY A 66 13.87 -2.64 8.60
N ILE A 67 15.01 -1.96 8.48
CA ILE A 67 15.19 -0.61 9.03
C ILE A 67 14.23 0.39 8.37
N ILE A 68 14.14 0.38 7.04
CA ILE A 68 13.24 1.29 6.30
C ILE A 68 11.77 1.05 6.71
N MET A 69 11.35 -0.21 6.81
CA MET A 69 10.00 -0.55 7.26
C MET A 69 9.74 -0.09 8.69
N SER A 70 10.71 -0.25 9.59
CA SER A 70 10.60 0.23 10.98
C SER A 70 10.48 1.75 11.06
N VAL A 71 11.30 2.48 10.32
CA VAL A 71 11.23 3.95 10.24
C VAL A 71 9.87 4.40 9.70
N GLY A 72 9.38 3.77 8.62
CA GLY A 72 8.06 4.06 8.07
C GLY A 72 6.93 3.79 9.06
N SER A 73 7.00 2.68 9.80
CA SER A 73 6.01 2.32 10.82
C SER A 73 6.02 3.28 12.00
N VAL A 74 7.18 3.66 12.50
CA VAL A 74 7.31 4.68 13.57
C VAL A 74 6.72 6.01 13.12
N LEU A 75 7.05 6.46 11.91
CA LEU A 75 6.49 7.68 11.36
C LEU A 75 4.95 7.59 11.26
N GLN A 76 4.41 6.49 10.79
CA GLN A 76 2.97 6.28 10.69
C GLN A 76 2.28 6.34 12.06
N VAL A 77 2.86 5.69 13.09
CA VAL A 77 2.31 5.69 14.46
C VAL A 77 2.33 7.09 15.07
N LEU A 78 3.34 7.90 14.75
CA LEU A 78 3.43 9.29 15.23
C LEU A 78 2.48 10.23 14.48
N LEU A 79 2.39 10.08 13.15
CA LEU A 79 1.54 10.94 12.32
C LEU A 79 0.06 10.63 12.45
N ALA A 80 -0.32 9.36 12.63
CA ALA A 80 -1.72 8.97 12.66
C ALA A 80 -2.53 9.71 13.72
N PRO A 81 -2.17 9.70 15.03
CA PRO A 81 -2.92 10.47 16.02
C PRO A 81 -2.88 11.97 15.77
N LEU A 82 -1.77 12.49 15.26
CA LEU A 82 -1.60 13.91 14.96
C LEU A 82 -2.55 14.38 13.85
N LEU A 83 -2.76 13.57 12.83
CA LEU A 83 -3.66 13.90 11.72
C LEU A 83 -5.12 13.55 12.02
N ILE A 84 -5.37 12.53 12.86
CA ILE A 84 -6.74 12.14 13.25
C ILE A 84 -7.36 13.19 14.16
N PHE A 85 -6.63 13.58 15.23
CA PHE A 85 -7.16 14.49 16.25
C PHE A 85 -6.85 15.97 15.94
N GLY A 86 -5.93 16.23 15.00
CA GLY A 86 -5.41 17.56 14.76
C GLY A 86 -4.43 18.00 15.84
N TRP A 87 -3.77 19.10 15.63
CA TRP A 87 -2.92 19.76 16.63
C TRP A 87 -3.02 21.27 16.48
N ASP A 88 -3.80 21.89 17.35
CA ASP A 88 -4.07 23.32 17.31
C ASP A 88 -2.80 24.18 17.37
N LEU A 89 -1.79 23.73 18.13
CA LEU A 89 -0.52 24.44 18.27
C LEU A 89 0.26 24.56 16.95
N LEU A 90 0.11 23.58 16.04
CA LEU A 90 0.76 23.55 14.73
C LEU A 90 -0.21 23.93 13.58
N GLY A 91 -1.44 24.31 13.91
CA GLY A 91 -2.46 24.66 12.90
C GLY A 91 -2.88 23.47 12.02
N VAL A 92 -2.72 22.24 12.50
CA VAL A 92 -3.11 21.03 11.79
C VAL A 92 -4.57 20.72 12.10
N PRO A 93 -5.48 20.78 11.10
CA PRO A 93 -6.89 20.46 11.33
C PRO A 93 -7.07 18.96 11.63
N ALA A 94 -8.08 18.64 12.42
CA ALA A 94 -8.49 17.26 12.65
C ALA A 94 -9.11 16.69 11.36
N LEU A 95 -8.42 15.73 10.75
CA LEU A 95 -8.87 15.06 9.52
C LEU A 95 -9.70 13.81 9.80
N GLY A 96 -9.91 13.46 11.08
CA GLY A 96 -10.65 12.25 11.43
C GLY A 96 -10.05 10.98 10.82
N ILE A 97 -10.89 10.11 10.30
CA ILE A 97 -10.48 8.83 9.71
C ILE A 97 -9.56 9.00 8.50
N ALA A 98 -9.77 10.01 7.67
CA ALA A 98 -8.89 10.33 6.55
C ALA A 98 -7.46 10.65 7.01
N GLY A 99 -7.29 11.21 8.22
CA GLY A 99 -5.97 11.46 8.82
C GLY A 99 -5.11 10.20 8.95
N ALA A 100 -5.70 9.05 9.26
CA ALA A 100 -4.99 7.77 9.30
C ALA A 100 -4.49 7.35 7.91
N ALA A 101 -5.29 7.56 6.87
CA ALA A 101 -4.90 7.26 5.49
C ALA A 101 -3.80 8.21 5.00
N TRP A 102 -3.83 9.48 5.36
CA TRP A 102 -2.76 10.45 5.07
C TRP A 102 -1.46 10.10 5.80
N ALA A 103 -1.53 9.64 7.06
CA ALA A 103 -0.35 9.15 7.77
C ALA A 103 0.27 7.93 7.07
N TYR A 104 -0.56 7.01 6.58
CA TYR A 104 -0.12 5.87 5.77
C TYR A 104 0.56 6.34 4.47
N PHE A 105 -0.07 7.25 3.73
CA PHE A 105 0.48 7.80 2.49
C PHE A 105 1.85 8.45 2.72
N ALA A 106 1.98 9.30 3.74
CA ALA A 106 3.23 9.97 4.08
C ALA A 106 4.33 8.96 4.45
N SER A 107 4.02 7.95 5.26
CA SER A 107 4.99 6.92 5.66
C SER A 107 5.45 6.06 4.48
N ARG A 108 4.54 5.73 3.55
CA ARG A 108 4.89 4.98 2.33
C ARG A 108 5.72 5.81 1.36
N SER A 109 5.40 7.10 1.21
CA SER A 109 6.19 8.03 0.40
C SER A 109 7.62 8.14 0.92
N LEU A 110 7.80 8.30 2.23
CA LEU A 110 9.13 8.30 2.85
C LEU A 110 9.86 6.97 2.61
N SER A 111 9.18 5.84 2.79
CA SER A 111 9.79 4.53 2.55
C SER A 111 10.28 4.38 1.11
N VAL A 112 9.50 4.82 0.13
CA VAL A 112 9.91 4.82 -1.29
C VAL A 112 11.15 5.67 -1.51
N LEU A 113 11.19 6.88 -0.95
CA LEU A 113 12.37 7.76 -1.07
C LEU A 113 13.62 7.10 -0.48
N LEU A 114 13.50 6.45 0.67
CA LEU A 114 14.61 5.73 1.30
C LEU A 114 15.04 4.52 0.46
N TYR A 115 14.10 3.75 -0.12
CA TYR A 115 14.43 2.65 -1.03
C TYR A 115 15.15 3.14 -2.28
N VAL A 116 14.63 4.18 -2.94
CA VAL A 116 15.28 4.78 -4.13
C VAL A 116 16.66 5.28 -3.80
N TRP A 117 16.83 5.98 -2.67
CA TRP A 117 18.12 6.48 -2.23
C TRP A 117 19.13 5.34 -1.99
N MET A 118 18.72 4.26 -1.31
CA MET A 118 19.58 3.11 -1.06
C MET A 118 19.94 2.35 -2.35
N LEU A 119 18.99 2.15 -3.26
CA LEU A 119 19.21 1.49 -4.55
C LEU A 119 20.16 2.32 -5.44
N TYR A 120 20.00 3.65 -5.41
CA TYR A 120 20.92 4.56 -6.11
C TYR A 120 22.34 4.46 -5.55
N ARG A 121 22.48 4.46 -4.22
CA ARG A 121 23.78 4.37 -3.54
C ARG A 121 24.44 2.99 -3.73
N ALA A 122 23.67 1.94 -3.93
CA ALA A 122 24.16 0.60 -4.22
C ALA A 122 24.50 0.36 -5.72
N GLU A 123 24.45 1.43 -6.54
CA GLU A 123 24.72 1.39 -8.00
C GLU A 123 23.84 0.39 -8.78
N LEU A 124 22.69 0.01 -8.21
CA LEU A 124 21.77 -0.94 -8.81
C LEU A 124 20.83 -0.30 -9.84
N MET A 125 20.81 1.01 -9.94
CA MET A 125 20.01 1.74 -10.93
C MET A 125 20.80 1.89 -12.24
N ASN A 126 21.23 0.77 -12.83
CA ASN A 126 21.83 0.77 -14.15
C ASN A 126 20.75 0.61 -15.23
N ASN A 127 20.73 1.52 -16.21
CA ASN A 127 19.73 1.57 -17.28
C ASN A 127 19.95 0.50 -18.40
N ASN A 128 20.55 -0.64 -18.08
CA ASN A 128 20.72 -1.70 -19.07
C ASN A 128 19.46 -2.55 -19.15
N ILE A 129 18.57 -2.22 -20.08
CA ILE A 129 17.30 -2.92 -20.34
C ILE A 129 17.44 -4.11 -21.30
N ASN A 130 18.65 -4.60 -21.55
CA ASN A 130 18.86 -5.80 -22.38
C ASN A 130 18.36 -7.05 -21.61
N GLY A 131 17.50 -7.84 -22.27
CA GLY A 131 16.97 -9.10 -21.69
C GLY A 131 15.64 -8.98 -20.93
N VAL A 132 14.95 -7.83 -20.97
CA VAL A 132 13.66 -7.62 -20.28
C VAL A 132 12.59 -8.66 -20.69
N THR A 133 12.55 -9.04 -21.97
CA THR A 133 11.56 -10.00 -22.49
C THR A 133 11.79 -11.43 -22.02
N GLU A 134 13.05 -11.84 -21.82
CA GLU A 134 13.39 -13.16 -21.28
C GLU A 134 13.10 -13.21 -19.77
N SER A 135 13.54 -12.18 -19.05
CA SER A 135 13.26 -12.03 -17.62
C SER A 135 11.76 -11.97 -17.30
N TRP A 136 10.95 -11.45 -18.21
CA TRP A 136 9.49 -11.39 -18.02
C TRP A 136 8.84 -12.78 -17.98
N LYS A 137 9.28 -13.72 -18.81
CA LYS A 137 8.79 -15.10 -18.79
C LYS A 137 9.12 -15.80 -17.47
N ASP A 138 10.34 -15.61 -16.98
CA ASP A 138 10.80 -16.19 -15.72
C ASP A 138 10.03 -15.61 -14.53
N ILE A 139 9.81 -14.29 -14.52
CA ILE A 139 8.99 -13.60 -13.50
C ILE A 139 7.57 -14.13 -13.50
N MET A 140 6.94 -14.32 -14.66
CA MET A 140 5.57 -14.83 -14.76
C MET A 140 5.46 -16.30 -14.38
N HIS A 141 6.49 -17.11 -14.68
CA HIS A 141 6.52 -18.53 -14.32
C HIS A 141 6.53 -18.75 -12.81
N VAL A 142 7.27 -17.92 -12.06
CA VAL A 142 7.33 -17.97 -10.59
C VAL A 142 6.20 -17.14 -9.96
N GLY A 143 5.91 -15.99 -10.52
CA GLY A 143 4.91 -15.05 -9.99
C GLY A 143 3.47 -15.54 -10.15
N GLY A 144 3.15 -16.25 -11.21
CA GLY A 144 1.80 -16.78 -11.45
C GLY A 144 1.29 -17.67 -10.31
N PRO A 145 1.97 -18.76 -9.95
CA PRO A 145 1.61 -19.59 -8.81
C PRO A 145 1.62 -18.83 -7.46
N ALA A 146 2.55 -17.90 -7.28
CA ALA A 146 2.61 -17.06 -6.07
C ALA A 146 1.38 -16.14 -5.94
N ILE A 147 0.89 -15.56 -7.05
CA ILE A 147 -0.35 -14.76 -7.06
C ILE A 147 -1.54 -15.66 -6.72
N ALA A 148 -1.64 -16.84 -7.32
CA ALA A 148 -2.74 -17.77 -7.05
C ALA A 148 -2.80 -18.18 -5.58
N SER A 149 -1.67 -18.53 -4.96
CA SER A 149 -1.61 -18.85 -3.53
C SER A 149 -1.91 -17.64 -2.64
N GLY A 150 -1.48 -16.44 -3.03
CA GLY A 150 -1.75 -15.19 -2.31
C GLY A 150 -3.22 -14.78 -2.30
N LEU A 151 -4.02 -15.21 -3.27
CA LEU A 151 -5.45 -14.91 -3.35
C LEU A 151 -6.32 -15.77 -2.42
N VAL A 152 -5.83 -16.92 -1.97
CA VAL A 152 -6.60 -17.84 -1.11
C VAL A 152 -7.06 -17.15 0.18
N MET A 153 -6.17 -16.46 0.87
CA MET A 153 -6.49 -15.82 2.15
C MET A 153 -7.48 -14.64 2.01
N PRO A 154 -7.30 -13.66 1.09
CA PRO A 154 -8.26 -12.59 0.87
C PRO A 154 -9.64 -13.10 0.44
N VAL A 155 -9.71 -14.09 -0.45
CA VAL A 155 -10.98 -14.67 -0.90
C VAL A 155 -11.69 -15.37 0.25
N SER A 156 -10.98 -16.14 1.07
CA SER A 156 -11.55 -16.79 2.26
C SER A 156 -12.11 -15.75 3.26
N MET A 157 -11.36 -14.67 3.51
CA MET A 157 -11.79 -13.57 4.37
C MET A 157 -13.04 -12.87 3.83
N LEU A 158 -13.10 -12.60 2.52
CA LEU A 158 -14.28 -12.02 1.86
C LEU A 158 -15.53 -12.89 2.06
N ILE A 159 -15.40 -14.21 1.86
CA ILE A 159 -16.49 -15.16 2.05
C ILE A 159 -16.96 -15.15 3.50
N ILE A 160 -16.04 -15.24 4.46
CA ILE A 160 -16.36 -15.22 5.89
C ILE A 160 -17.06 -13.91 6.28
N THR A 161 -16.53 -12.76 5.85
CA THR A 161 -17.11 -11.44 6.14
C THR A 161 -18.54 -11.34 5.59
N LYS A 162 -18.77 -11.82 4.36
CA LYS A 162 -20.10 -11.80 3.74
C LYS A 162 -21.07 -12.73 4.46
N LEU A 163 -20.63 -13.90 4.91
CA LEU A 163 -21.46 -14.83 5.68
C LEU A 163 -21.82 -14.25 7.05
N LEU A 164 -20.88 -13.63 7.75
CA LEU A 164 -21.12 -12.97 9.03
C LEU A 164 -22.06 -11.76 8.91
N ALA A 165 -21.89 -10.94 7.87
CA ALA A 165 -22.79 -9.80 7.60
C ALA A 165 -24.22 -10.21 7.25
N GLY A 166 -24.44 -11.44 6.80
CA GLY A 166 -25.78 -11.99 6.54
C GLY A 166 -26.49 -12.58 7.77
N HIS A 167 -25.78 -12.74 8.90
CA HIS A 167 -26.30 -13.35 10.13
C HIS A 167 -26.30 -12.40 11.33
N GLY A 168 -25.88 -11.16 11.18
CA GLY A 168 -25.92 -10.07 12.16
C GLY A 168 -26.68 -8.89 11.63
#